data_eab181aed0b0110b652203c4a466630f
#
_entry.id   eab181aed0b0110b652203c4a466630f
#
_cell.length_a   1.000
_cell.length_b   1.000
_cell.length_c   1.000
_cell.angle_alpha   90.00
_cell.angle_beta   90.00
_cell.angle_gamma   90.00
#
_symmetry.space_group_name_H-M   'P 1'
#
loop_
_entity.id
_entity.type
_entity.pdbx_description
1 polymer ?
#
loop_
_entity_poly.entity_id
_entity_poly.type
_entity_poly.pdbx_seq_one_letter_code
_entity_poly.pdbx_strand_id
1 'polypeptide(L)'
;MSKRSVDVVALPISKPMLIGVYENGKLIEEIKKEGMTSDVLPEIFEELLKKYDIKHIIYAKGPGSYMAIKLSYVFFKTFEIARGIKLLAQDGFYFNSCAPIKAVGNSCFVKKDGIISINKNVREGEFCLPRSIDINDFSEDVSPLYVLSPV
;
A
#
# COMPACT_ATOMS: atom_id res chain seq x y z
N MET A 1 -11.19 27.41 -7.71
CA MET A 1 -11.60 26.70 -6.47
C MET A 1 -10.48 25.82 -5.96
N SER A 2 -10.25 25.85 -4.66
CA SER A 2 -9.24 24.99 -4.08
C SER A 2 -9.74 23.54 -4.02
N LYS A 3 -8.82 22.61 -4.27
CA LYS A 3 -9.11 21.19 -4.16
C LYS A 3 -9.17 20.78 -2.69
N ARG A 4 -9.91 19.71 -2.39
CA ARG A 4 -9.96 19.13 -1.04
C ARG A 4 -8.61 18.51 -0.70
N SER A 5 -8.12 18.79 0.50
CA SER A 5 -6.88 18.17 1.00
C SER A 5 -7.17 16.77 1.50
N VAL A 6 -6.44 15.81 0.99
CA VAL A 6 -6.67 14.39 1.32
C VAL A 6 -5.35 13.66 1.55
N ASP A 7 -5.45 12.50 2.17
CA ASP A 7 -4.40 11.51 2.24
C ASP A 7 -4.83 10.28 1.45
N VAL A 8 -3.87 9.58 0.86
CA VAL A 8 -4.16 8.42 0.02
C VAL A 8 -3.44 7.20 0.58
N VAL A 9 -4.17 6.10 0.74
CA VAL A 9 -3.59 4.80 1.11
C VAL A 9 -3.57 3.93 -0.13
N ALA A 10 -2.43 3.32 -0.43
CA ALA A 10 -2.27 2.44 -1.58
C ALA A 10 -1.79 1.06 -1.13
N LEU A 11 -2.47 0.01 -1.58
CA LEU A 11 -2.14 -1.38 -1.28
C LEU A 11 -1.70 -2.09 -2.56
N PRO A 12 -0.46 -1.87 -3.03
CA PRO A 12 0.00 -2.46 -4.29
C PRO A 12 0.15 -3.98 -4.24
N ILE A 13 0.21 -4.55 -3.03
CA ILE A 13 0.31 -5.99 -2.82
C ILE A 13 -1.05 -6.69 -2.84
N SER A 14 -2.13 -5.94 -2.91
CA SER A 14 -3.49 -6.48 -3.01
C SER A 14 -3.87 -6.71 -4.47
N LYS A 15 -4.68 -7.75 -4.73
CA LYS A 15 -5.25 -8.04 -6.05
C LYS A 15 -6.76 -8.25 -5.90
N PRO A 16 -7.58 -7.36 -6.46
CA PRO A 16 -7.22 -6.14 -7.18
C PRO A 16 -6.51 -5.13 -6.29
N MET A 17 -5.79 -4.18 -6.90
CA MET A 17 -5.15 -3.12 -6.13
C MET A 17 -6.21 -2.25 -5.48
N LEU A 18 -6.00 -1.96 -4.21
CA LEU A 18 -6.90 -1.09 -3.43
C LEU A 18 -6.24 0.25 -3.19
N ILE A 19 -6.99 1.32 -3.44
CA ILE A 19 -6.55 2.67 -3.13
C ILE A 19 -7.67 3.38 -2.41
N GLY A 20 -7.37 3.99 -1.28
CA GLY A 20 -8.34 4.72 -0.48
C GLY A 20 -7.98 6.20 -0.40
N VAL A 21 -8.98 7.05 -0.50
CA VAL A 21 -8.84 8.50 -0.31
C VAL A 21 -9.46 8.87 1.02
N TYR A 22 -8.71 9.59 1.84
CA TYR A 22 -9.11 9.93 3.21
C TYR A 22 -9.11 11.46 3.39
N GLU A 23 -10.19 11.96 3.96
CA GLU A 23 -10.30 13.37 4.36
C GLU A 23 -10.48 13.44 5.86
N ASN A 24 -9.59 14.17 6.53
CA ASN A 24 -9.57 14.25 8.00
C ASN A 24 -9.58 12.87 8.66
N GLY A 25 -8.80 11.95 8.08
CA GLY A 25 -8.67 10.59 8.58
C GLY A 25 -9.80 9.65 8.25
N LYS A 26 -10.82 10.08 7.51
CA LYS A 26 -11.98 9.25 7.17
C LYS A 26 -11.98 8.89 5.69
N LEU A 27 -12.28 7.62 5.39
CA LEU A 27 -12.36 7.11 4.03
C LEU A 27 -13.54 7.76 3.31
N ILE A 28 -13.26 8.46 2.20
CA ILE A 28 -14.29 9.11 1.38
C ILE A 28 -14.42 8.49 -0.01
N GLU A 29 -13.41 7.77 -0.45
CA GLU A 29 -13.44 7.13 -1.77
C GLU A 29 -12.58 5.88 -1.74
N GLU A 30 -13.08 4.79 -2.34
CA GLU A 30 -12.34 3.53 -2.47
C GLU A 30 -12.26 3.16 -3.94
N ILE A 31 -11.04 2.85 -4.41
CA ILE A 31 -10.79 2.47 -5.79
C ILE A 31 -10.24 1.05 -5.80
N LYS A 32 -10.86 0.19 -6.61
CA LYS A 32 -10.38 -1.17 -6.87
C LYS A 32 -10.04 -1.26 -8.35
N LYS A 33 -8.82 -1.67 -8.66
CA LYS A 33 -8.39 -1.73 -10.05
C LYS A 33 -7.54 -2.99 -10.28
N GLU A 34 -7.94 -3.79 -11.26
CA GLU A 34 -7.13 -4.90 -11.72
C GLU A 34 -6.16 -4.46 -12.80
N GLY A 35 -5.03 -5.15 -12.90
CA GLY A 35 -4.03 -4.86 -13.89
C GLY A 35 -2.63 -4.81 -13.29
N MET A 36 -1.66 -4.53 -14.15
CA MET A 36 -0.27 -4.43 -13.72
C MET A 36 -0.03 -3.11 -13.00
N THR A 37 0.78 -3.16 -11.94
CA THR A 37 1.11 -1.99 -11.13
C THR A 37 1.61 -0.82 -11.98
N SER A 38 2.46 -1.11 -12.98
CA SER A 38 3.03 -0.09 -13.86
C SER A 38 1.99 0.66 -14.70
N ASP A 39 0.83 0.04 -14.95
CA ASP A 39 -0.25 0.66 -15.71
C ASP A 39 -1.28 1.31 -14.78
N VAL A 40 -1.60 0.62 -13.70
CA VAL A 40 -2.70 1.01 -12.78
C VAL A 40 -2.35 2.25 -11.98
N LEU A 41 -1.14 2.33 -11.41
CA LEU A 41 -0.76 3.45 -10.55
C LEU A 41 -0.76 4.79 -11.29
N PRO A 42 -0.13 4.93 -12.47
CA PRO A 42 -0.18 6.20 -13.19
C PRO A 42 -1.59 6.63 -13.55
N GLU A 43 -2.42 5.69 -14.00
CA GLU A 43 -3.81 5.97 -14.38
C GLU A 43 -4.61 6.52 -13.21
N ILE A 44 -4.55 5.84 -12.06
CA ILE A 44 -5.30 6.25 -10.88
C ILE A 44 -4.82 7.60 -10.35
N PHE A 45 -3.51 7.79 -10.23
CA PHE A 45 -2.97 9.01 -9.63
C PHE A 45 -3.08 10.21 -10.55
N GLU A 46 -3.12 10.03 -11.87
CA GLU A 46 -3.45 11.12 -12.78
C GLU A 46 -4.82 11.71 -12.45
N GLU A 47 -5.82 10.85 -12.25
CA GLU A 47 -7.17 11.28 -11.89
C GLU A 47 -7.22 11.90 -10.49
N LEU A 48 -6.56 11.28 -9.51
CA LEU A 48 -6.58 11.77 -8.14
C LEU A 48 -5.92 13.13 -8.00
N LEU A 49 -4.82 13.37 -8.72
CA LEU A 49 -4.12 14.66 -8.68
C LEU A 49 -4.92 15.78 -9.32
N LYS A 50 -5.80 15.47 -10.26
CA LYS A 50 -6.73 16.46 -10.82
C LYS A 50 -7.85 16.82 -9.85
N LYS A 51 -8.27 15.86 -9.04
CA LYS A 51 -9.43 15.97 -8.18
C LYS A 51 -9.12 16.48 -6.77
N TYR A 52 -7.95 16.11 -6.24
CA TYR A 52 -7.58 16.34 -4.85
C TYR A 52 -6.21 17.00 -4.71
N ASP A 53 -6.03 17.67 -3.57
CA ASP A 53 -4.73 18.14 -3.10
C ASP A 53 -4.20 17.08 -2.14
N ILE A 54 -3.32 16.20 -2.63
CA ILE A 54 -2.80 15.06 -1.87
C ILE A 54 -1.66 15.53 -0.96
N LYS A 55 -1.82 15.34 0.35
CA LYS A 55 -0.82 15.72 1.36
C LYS A 55 0.13 14.59 1.71
N HIS A 56 -0.43 13.39 1.87
CA HIS A 56 0.33 12.19 2.25
C HIS A 56 -0.09 11.02 1.37
N ILE A 57 0.88 10.19 1.03
CA ILE A 57 0.62 8.87 0.46
C ILE A 57 1.16 7.85 1.44
N ILE A 58 0.30 6.92 1.86
CA ILE A 58 0.65 5.80 2.73
C ILE A 58 0.61 4.55 1.87
N TYR A 59 1.71 3.82 1.75
CA TYR A 59 1.68 2.59 0.96
C TYR A 59 2.05 1.37 1.82
N ALA A 60 1.46 0.22 1.45
CA ALA A 60 1.83 -1.05 2.05
C ALA A 60 3.16 -1.47 1.43
N LYS A 61 4.24 -1.39 2.21
CA LYS A 61 5.61 -1.57 1.73
C LYS A 61 6.04 -3.03 1.62
N GLY A 62 5.12 -3.94 1.87
CA GLY A 62 5.38 -5.38 1.81
C GLY A 62 5.12 -6.07 3.13
N PRO A 63 5.36 -7.38 3.20
CA PRO A 63 5.89 -8.22 2.12
C PRO A 63 4.84 -8.53 1.06
N GLY A 64 5.29 -8.99 -0.11
CA GLY A 64 4.39 -9.31 -1.22
C GLY A 64 5.17 -9.40 -2.53
N SER A 65 4.51 -9.13 -3.64
CA SER A 65 5.14 -9.13 -4.95
C SER A 65 6.29 -8.12 -4.99
N TYR A 66 7.48 -8.62 -5.25
CA TYR A 66 8.70 -7.79 -5.35
C TYR A 66 8.54 -6.65 -6.33
N MET A 67 8.04 -6.96 -7.54
CA MET A 67 7.90 -5.94 -8.58
C MET A 67 6.85 -4.90 -8.24
N ALA A 68 5.73 -5.31 -7.66
CA ALA A 68 4.68 -4.37 -7.25
C ALA A 68 5.19 -3.40 -6.18
N ILE A 69 5.93 -3.92 -5.20
CA ILE A 69 6.48 -3.11 -4.11
C ILE A 69 7.53 -2.13 -4.67
N LYS A 70 8.45 -2.62 -5.49
CA LYS A 70 9.53 -1.81 -6.05
C LYS A 70 8.98 -0.69 -6.95
N LEU A 71 8.07 -1.03 -7.86
CA LEU A 71 7.47 -0.05 -8.76
C LEU A 71 6.69 1.01 -7.99
N SER A 72 5.95 0.60 -6.98
CA SER A 72 5.18 1.53 -6.15
C SER A 72 6.08 2.47 -5.38
N TYR A 73 7.14 1.95 -4.79
CA TYR A 73 8.10 2.76 -4.05
C TYR A 73 8.71 3.85 -4.95
N VAL A 74 9.20 3.46 -6.13
CA VAL A 74 9.81 4.41 -7.07
C VAL A 74 8.78 5.46 -7.51
N PHE A 75 7.58 5.03 -7.83
CA PHE A 75 6.49 5.91 -8.26
C PHE A 75 6.15 6.95 -7.19
N PHE A 76 5.93 6.49 -5.95
CA PHE A 76 5.55 7.40 -4.86
C PHE A 76 6.71 8.30 -4.42
N LYS A 77 7.94 7.80 -4.47
CA LYS A 77 9.13 8.60 -4.17
C LYS A 77 9.27 9.76 -5.16
N THR A 78 8.90 9.53 -6.41
CA THR A 78 8.89 10.56 -7.45
C THR A 78 7.93 11.69 -7.07
N PHE A 79 6.75 11.38 -6.55
CA PHE A 79 5.80 12.39 -6.09
C PHE A 79 6.33 13.16 -4.88
N GLU A 80 7.01 12.49 -3.96
CA GLU A 80 7.61 13.15 -2.80
C GLU A 80 8.62 14.20 -3.27
N ILE A 81 9.47 13.83 -4.20
CA ILE A 81 10.52 14.72 -4.71
C ILE A 81 9.93 15.85 -5.58
N ALA A 82 9.05 15.49 -6.52
CA ALA A 82 8.57 16.44 -7.52
C ALA A 82 7.44 17.33 -7.03
N ARG A 83 6.62 16.87 -6.09
CA ARG A 83 5.40 17.58 -5.66
C ARG A 83 5.35 17.89 -4.17
N GLY A 84 6.34 17.43 -3.39
CA GLY A 84 6.35 17.64 -1.96
C GLY A 84 5.28 16.85 -1.20
N ILE A 85 4.75 15.80 -1.80
CA ILE A 85 3.79 14.91 -1.14
C ILE A 85 4.56 14.02 -0.18
N LYS A 86 4.18 14.00 1.10
CA LYS A 86 4.88 13.20 2.10
C LYS A 86 4.56 11.72 1.92
N LEU A 87 5.58 10.89 1.79
CA LEU A 87 5.42 9.45 1.69
C LEU A 87 5.56 8.81 3.08
N LEU A 88 4.61 7.95 3.44
CA LEU A 88 4.59 7.16 4.66
C LEU A 88 4.36 5.71 4.30
N ALA A 89 4.61 4.81 5.23
CA ALA A 89 4.46 3.38 4.96
C ALA A 89 3.98 2.61 6.18
N GLN A 90 3.47 1.42 5.90
CA GLN A 90 3.13 0.42 6.89
C GLN A 90 3.32 -0.96 6.25
N ASP A 91 3.53 -2.00 7.06
CA ASP A 91 3.57 -3.34 6.49
C ASP A 91 2.18 -3.79 6.06
N GLY A 92 2.13 -4.80 5.18
CA GLY A 92 0.87 -5.28 4.62
C GLY A 92 -0.06 -5.93 5.63
N PHE A 93 0.49 -6.46 6.72
CA PHE A 93 -0.30 -7.12 7.76
C PHE A 93 -1.22 -6.15 8.51
N TYR A 94 -0.89 -4.89 8.51
CA TYR A 94 -1.75 -3.84 9.06
C TYR A 94 -3.10 -3.79 8.33
N PHE A 95 -3.11 -4.10 7.04
CA PHE A 95 -4.27 -3.93 6.17
C PHE A 95 -5.04 -5.23 5.92
N ASN A 96 -4.65 -6.35 6.54
CA ASN A 96 -5.35 -7.62 6.37
C ASN A 96 -5.58 -8.36 7.68
N SER A 97 -5.63 -7.63 8.79
CA SER A 97 -5.84 -8.18 10.14
C SER A 97 -4.79 -9.23 10.52
N CYS A 98 -3.55 -8.99 10.12
CA CYS A 98 -2.40 -9.86 10.37
C CYS A 98 -2.55 -11.28 9.80
N ALA A 99 -3.36 -11.42 8.74
CA ALA A 99 -3.52 -12.70 8.04
C ALA A 99 -2.34 -12.98 7.12
N PRO A 100 -2.15 -14.22 6.65
CA PRO A 100 -1.07 -14.54 5.72
C PRO A 100 -1.17 -13.76 4.41
N ILE A 101 -0.02 -13.39 3.86
CA ILE A 101 0.10 -12.66 2.58
C ILE A 101 0.74 -13.59 1.55
N LYS A 102 0.16 -13.66 0.36
CA LYS A 102 0.62 -14.51 -0.73
C LYS A 102 2.12 -14.29 -1.03
N ALA A 103 2.86 -15.38 -1.05
CA ALA A 103 4.26 -15.43 -1.47
C ALA A 103 4.37 -16.27 -2.75
N VAL A 104 5.53 -16.87 -3.01
CA VAL A 104 5.75 -17.65 -4.22
C VAL A 104 5.12 -19.04 -4.06
N GLY A 105 4.48 -19.54 -5.11
CA GLY A 105 3.91 -20.88 -5.14
C GLY A 105 2.75 -21.04 -4.16
N ASN A 106 2.80 -22.08 -3.33
CA ASN A 106 1.79 -22.37 -2.32
C ASN A 106 2.18 -21.84 -0.93
N SER A 107 3.10 -20.88 -0.87
CA SER A 107 3.56 -20.31 0.39
C SER A 107 2.99 -18.93 0.63
N CYS A 108 2.99 -18.52 1.89
CA CYS A 108 2.59 -17.19 2.32
C CYS A 108 3.58 -16.63 3.32
N PHE A 109 3.68 -15.30 3.34
CA PHE A 109 4.32 -14.61 4.44
C PHE A 109 3.38 -14.59 5.63
N VAL A 110 3.89 -14.89 6.81
CA VAL A 110 3.13 -14.83 8.06
C VAL A 110 3.90 -14.01 9.08
N LYS A 111 3.18 -13.28 9.91
CA LYS A 111 3.78 -12.46 10.96
C LYS A 111 3.30 -12.96 12.32
N LYS A 112 4.24 -13.33 13.18
CA LYS A 112 3.95 -13.78 14.52
C LYS A 112 4.97 -13.17 15.49
N ASP A 113 4.46 -12.51 16.54
CA ASP A 113 5.29 -11.85 17.55
C ASP A 113 6.30 -10.88 16.92
N GLY A 114 5.86 -10.14 15.88
CA GLY A 114 6.70 -9.16 15.18
C GLY A 114 7.68 -9.76 14.17
N ILE A 115 7.71 -11.09 14.04
CA ILE A 115 8.64 -11.78 13.15
C ILE A 115 7.90 -12.28 11.91
N ILE A 116 8.43 -11.96 10.73
CA ILE A 116 7.86 -12.39 9.45
C ILE A 116 8.63 -13.61 8.95
N SER A 117 7.90 -14.66 8.61
CA SER A 117 8.45 -15.89 8.07
C SER A 117 7.62 -16.37 6.88
N ILE A 118 8.08 -17.43 6.21
CA ILE A 118 7.38 -18.01 5.06
C ILE A 118 6.90 -19.39 5.46
N ASN A 119 5.59 -19.62 5.32
CA ASN A 119 4.98 -20.93 5.62
C ASN A 119 4.24 -21.44 4.37
N LYS A 120 4.30 -22.78 4.19
CA LYS A 120 3.60 -23.45 3.11
C LYS A 120 2.21 -23.89 3.56
N ASN A 121 1.32 -24.05 2.58
CA ASN A 121 -0.03 -24.62 2.78
C ASN A 121 -0.87 -23.85 3.78
N VAL A 122 -0.64 -22.55 3.89
CA VAL A 122 -1.51 -21.64 4.64
C VAL A 122 -2.35 -20.81 3.67
N ARG A 123 -3.56 -20.48 4.09
CA ARG A 123 -4.49 -19.72 3.27
C ARG A 123 -4.25 -18.24 3.44
N GLU A 124 -4.08 -17.52 2.32
CA GLU A 124 -3.94 -16.07 2.35
C GLU A 124 -5.23 -15.38 2.81
N GLY A 125 -5.06 -14.27 3.51
CA GLY A 125 -6.17 -13.41 3.89
C GLY A 125 -6.44 -12.34 2.85
N GLU A 126 -7.49 -11.58 3.08
CA GLU A 126 -7.89 -10.51 2.19
C GLU A 126 -7.49 -9.15 2.75
N PHE A 127 -7.08 -8.26 1.86
CA PHE A 127 -6.79 -6.87 2.21
C PHE A 127 -8.06 -6.04 2.27
N CYS A 128 -8.05 -5.07 3.16
CA CYS A 128 -9.16 -4.15 3.34
C CYS A 128 -8.62 -2.76 3.68
N LEU A 129 -9.25 -1.74 3.12
CA LEU A 129 -8.91 -0.37 3.49
C LEU A 129 -9.58 -0.02 4.82
N PRO A 130 -8.84 0.56 5.79
CA PRO A 130 -9.46 1.03 7.02
C PRO A 130 -10.52 2.10 6.73
N ARG A 131 -11.56 2.15 7.55
CA ARG A 131 -12.56 3.21 7.44
C ARG A 131 -12.06 4.55 7.94
N SER A 132 -11.10 4.52 8.87
CA SER A 132 -10.43 5.70 9.37
C SER A 132 -8.96 5.41 9.61
N ILE A 133 -8.13 6.44 9.49
CA ILE A 133 -6.69 6.37 9.72
C ILE A 133 -6.24 7.53 10.60
N ASP A 134 -5.13 7.33 11.30
CA ASP A 134 -4.38 8.38 11.98
C ASP A 134 -2.99 8.40 11.35
N ILE A 135 -2.59 9.55 10.82
CA ILE A 135 -1.28 9.70 10.16
C ILE A 135 -0.13 9.28 11.09
N ASN A 136 -0.29 9.45 12.40
CA ASN A 136 0.75 9.10 13.36
C ASN A 136 0.97 7.59 13.52
N ASP A 137 0.08 6.77 12.98
CA ASP A 137 0.23 5.30 12.98
C ASP A 137 1.19 4.81 11.90
N PHE A 138 1.66 5.68 11.02
CA PHE A 138 2.46 5.30 9.86
C PHE A 138 3.89 5.79 9.99
N SER A 139 4.82 5.05 9.36
CA SER A 139 6.25 5.27 9.49
C SER A 139 6.80 6.12 8.36
N GLU A 140 7.78 6.96 8.68
CA GLU A 140 8.60 7.65 7.68
C GLU A 140 9.67 6.74 7.06
N ASP A 141 9.88 5.56 7.65
CA ASP A 141 10.73 4.53 7.04
C ASP A 141 9.93 3.85 5.93
N VAL A 142 10.11 4.39 4.73
CA VAL A 142 9.34 3.97 3.55
C VAL A 142 10.08 2.94 2.70
N SER A 143 11.23 2.45 3.16
CA SER A 143 12.00 1.44 2.43
C SER A 143 11.17 0.19 2.23
N PRO A 144 11.19 -0.38 1.01
CA PRO A 144 10.45 -1.61 0.74
C PRO A 144 10.84 -2.74 1.67
N LEU A 145 9.85 -3.50 2.10
CA LEU A 145 10.04 -4.65 2.98
C LEU A 145 10.07 -5.92 2.14
N TYR A 146 11.28 -6.39 1.84
CA TYR A 146 11.48 -7.62 1.11
C TYR A 146 11.83 -8.72 2.10
N VAL A 147 11.08 -9.82 2.04
CA VAL A 147 11.37 -11.00 2.84
C VAL A 147 11.87 -12.07 1.88
N LEU A 148 13.15 -12.44 2.01
CA LEU A 148 13.76 -13.44 1.15
C LEU A 148 13.36 -14.84 1.63
N SER A 149 13.02 -15.69 0.67
CA SER A 149 12.79 -17.09 0.95
C SER A 149 14.10 -17.75 1.38
N PRO A 150 14.10 -18.58 2.42
CA PRO A 150 15.27 -19.40 2.74
C PRO A 150 15.61 -20.28 1.54
N VAL A 151 16.87 -20.31 1.20
CA VAL A 151 17.33 -21.13 0.07
C VAL A 151 17.53 -22.56 0.52
#